data_85d68fe26d78cd30331dbe3f5e768ea9
#
_entry.id   85d68fe26d78cd30331dbe3f5e768ea9
#
_cell.length_a   1.000
_cell.length_b   1.000
_cell.length_c   1.000
_cell.angle_alpha   90.00
_cell.angle_beta   90.00
_cell.angle_gamma   90.00
#
_symmetry.space_group_name_H-M   'P 1'
#
loop_
_entity.id
_entity.type
_entity.pdbx_description
1 polymer ?
#
loop_
_entity_poly.entity_id
_entity_poly.type
_entity_poly.pdbx_seq_one_letter_code
_entity_poly.pdbx_strand_id
1 'polypeptide(L)'
;MTASSFDDFRTHAAGGALVPVWREVLLDGDTPVSAFAKLRHGDAGGPDAGGPFAFLLESAPAGGEQWARYTYLGATARAAWRLTDGVVEDWSPGLGWHARRTPADPIDDLRARVAEFAPADAPALGPFWAGAVGYFAYDVVRHIERLPDAPPRAVAAPDAVWAFTDVVVVVDNLRAQARVVAGVPVAATDAGDARRLRALYDGARARVDAAVDRLRAPLPLPPLDLDPDAPPAAGESSTGRERFEADVERVKEYVRAGDVFQALLARRIRVAHDFDGALLYRALRALNPSPYMLHLALDGVELVGSSPELHVRVTDGADGQPRQVIVRPIAGTRPRGRTPADDARLHDELLADEKERAEHLMLVDLGRNDVGRVAEYGSVRVTSLMQVERYSHVLHIVSQVEGRLPADASALGVFRATFPAGTMTGAPKVRAMQIIDELEPVRRGPYAGAVGYLAAGDRRMDLAITIRTCVIAGGEASVQAGAGIVYDSDAGREWEETETKARAMLTAIGRVRRARPQSTSIRA
;
A
#
# COMPACT_ATOMS: atom_id res chain seq x y z
N MET A 1 -24.29 -13.68 -15.60
CA MET A 1 -22.82 -13.59 -15.42
C MET A 1 -22.18 -13.46 -16.79
N THR A 2 -21.38 -12.46 -17.00
CA THR A 2 -20.78 -12.11 -18.28
C THR A 2 -19.31 -12.58 -18.32
N ALA A 3 -18.80 -12.77 -19.52
CA ALA A 3 -17.41 -13.12 -19.77
C ALA A 3 -16.96 -12.48 -21.10
N SER A 4 -15.66 -12.25 -21.26
CA SER A 4 -15.11 -11.79 -22.54
C SER A 4 -15.23 -12.88 -23.61
N SER A 5 -15.58 -12.47 -24.83
CA SER A 5 -15.56 -13.36 -26.00
C SER A 5 -14.21 -13.29 -26.73
N PHE A 6 -13.95 -14.26 -27.60
CA PHE A 6 -12.76 -14.22 -28.48
C PHE A 6 -12.84 -13.06 -29.48
N ASP A 7 -14.03 -12.70 -29.94
CA ASP A 7 -14.21 -11.57 -30.87
C ASP A 7 -13.91 -10.24 -30.21
N ASP A 8 -14.34 -10.04 -28.95
CA ASP A 8 -13.96 -8.88 -28.16
C ASP A 8 -12.44 -8.81 -27.96
N PHE A 9 -11.83 -9.95 -27.58
CA PHE A 9 -10.38 -10.05 -27.41
C PHE A 9 -9.64 -9.65 -28.69
N ARG A 10 -10.04 -10.20 -29.84
CA ARG A 10 -9.44 -9.90 -31.14
C ARG A 10 -9.56 -8.42 -31.51
N THR A 11 -10.72 -7.82 -31.23
CA THR A 11 -10.96 -6.41 -31.49
C THR A 11 -10.03 -5.52 -30.66
N HIS A 12 -9.85 -5.81 -29.37
CA HIS A 12 -8.97 -5.05 -28.49
C HIS A 12 -7.47 -5.33 -28.75
N ALA A 13 -7.14 -6.46 -29.38
CA ALA A 13 -5.76 -6.82 -29.73
C ALA A 13 -5.24 -6.09 -30.98
N ALA A 14 -6.10 -5.40 -31.72
CA ALA A 14 -5.70 -4.69 -32.94
C ALA A 14 -4.67 -3.59 -32.64
N GLY A 15 -3.47 -3.69 -33.22
CA GLY A 15 -2.37 -2.76 -32.99
C GLY A 15 -1.42 -3.07 -31.83
N GLY A 16 -1.70 -4.11 -31.06
CA GLY A 16 -0.91 -4.50 -29.86
C GLY A 16 -1.41 -3.77 -28.60
N ALA A 17 -1.67 -4.51 -27.55
CA ALA A 17 -2.18 -3.98 -26.27
C ALA A 17 -2.05 -5.01 -25.15
N LEU A 18 -2.30 -4.57 -23.90
CA LEU A 18 -2.66 -5.47 -22.81
C LEU A 18 -4.18 -5.68 -22.85
N VAL A 19 -4.62 -6.88 -23.20
CA VAL A 19 -6.04 -7.20 -23.46
C VAL A 19 -6.61 -8.04 -22.33
N PRO A 20 -7.78 -7.67 -21.71
CA PRO A 20 -8.37 -8.47 -20.65
C PRO A 20 -9.11 -9.69 -21.19
N VAL A 21 -8.87 -10.84 -20.58
CA VAL A 21 -9.74 -12.02 -20.65
C VAL A 21 -10.32 -12.23 -19.27
N TRP A 22 -11.64 -12.25 -19.14
CA TRP A 22 -12.28 -12.19 -17.83
C TRP A 22 -13.58 -12.97 -17.74
N ARG A 23 -13.96 -13.26 -16.50
CA ARG A 23 -15.23 -13.88 -16.15
C ARG A 23 -15.78 -13.26 -14.86
N GLU A 24 -17.07 -12.98 -14.85
CA GLU A 24 -17.81 -12.50 -13.68
C GLU A 24 -18.34 -13.69 -12.87
N VAL A 25 -18.25 -13.60 -11.55
CA VAL A 25 -18.74 -14.60 -10.60
C VAL A 25 -19.43 -13.89 -9.42
N LEU A 26 -20.47 -14.52 -8.83
CA LEU A 26 -20.96 -14.12 -7.52
C LEU A 26 -19.97 -14.58 -6.46
N LEU A 27 -19.67 -13.70 -5.51
CA LEU A 27 -18.77 -13.95 -4.39
C LEU A 27 -19.45 -13.60 -3.05
N ASP A 28 -20.76 -13.88 -2.97
CA ASP A 28 -21.61 -13.57 -1.83
C ASP A 28 -21.42 -14.53 -0.64
N GLY A 29 -20.90 -15.72 -0.89
CA GLY A 29 -20.55 -16.72 0.13
C GLY A 29 -19.13 -16.62 0.68
N ASP A 30 -18.32 -15.70 0.19
CA ASP A 30 -16.92 -15.52 0.58
C ASP A 30 -16.62 -14.09 1.03
N THR A 31 -15.70 -13.98 1.97
CA THR A 31 -15.03 -12.71 2.27
C THR A 31 -13.78 -12.55 1.41
N PRO A 32 -13.24 -11.33 1.23
CA PRO A 32 -11.93 -11.16 0.59
C PRO A 32 -10.84 -12.03 1.20
N VAL A 33 -10.87 -12.25 2.52
CA VAL A 33 -9.90 -13.08 3.24
C VAL A 33 -10.04 -14.55 2.85
N SER A 34 -11.27 -15.10 2.80
CA SER A 34 -11.49 -16.49 2.42
C SER A 34 -11.17 -16.73 0.94
N ALA A 35 -11.54 -15.78 0.06
CA ALA A 35 -11.22 -15.84 -1.36
C ALA A 35 -9.69 -15.81 -1.59
N PHE A 36 -8.96 -14.94 -0.89
CA PHE A 36 -7.50 -14.88 -0.95
C PHE A 36 -6.85 -16.17 -0.47
N ALA A 37 -7.32 -16.72 0.65
CA ALA A 37 -6.85 -18.00 1.15
C ALA A 37 -7.06 -19.12 0.13
N LYS A 38 -8.23 -19.21 -0.51
CA LYS A 38 -8.52 -20.19 -1.58
C LYS A 38 -7.59 -20.05 -2.78
N LEU A 39 -7.25 -18.83 -3.17
CA LEU A 39 -6.30 -18.58 -4.26
C LEU A 39 -4.86 -19.00 -3.92
N ARG A 40 -4.45 -18.83 -2.66
CA ARG A 40 -3.11 -19.21 -2.18
C ARG A 40 -2.96 -20.70 -1.94
N HIS A 41 -3.97 -21.35 -1.38
CA HIS A 41 -3.97 -22.81 -1.16
C HIS A 41 -4.33 -23.52 -2.49
N GLY A 42 -3.33 -23.92 -3.26
CA GLY A 42 -3.54 -24.77 -4.42
C GLY A 42 -3.82 -26.23 -4.03
N ASP A 43 -4.07 -27.09 -5.01
CA ASP A 43 -4.43 -28.53 -4.85
C ASP A 43 -3.43 -29.36 -4.03
N ALA A 44 -2.24 -28.84 -3.72
CA ALA A 44 -1.18 -29.52 -2.96
C ALA A 44 -1.23 -29.31 -1.45
N GLY A 45 -2.18 -28.53 -0.92
CA GLY A 45 -2.44 -28.39 0.52
C GLY A 45 -1.34 -27.70 1.35
N GLY A 46 -0.33 -27.10 0.71
CA GLY A 46 0.74 -26.37 1.39
C GLY A 46 0.58 -24.86 1.32
N PRO A 47 1.15 -24.09 2.27
CA PRO A 47 1.07 -22.62 2.28
C PRO A 47 1.72 -21.94 1.07
N ASP A 48 2.57 -22.64 0.32
CA ASP A 48 3.34 -22.10 -0.81
C ASP A 48 2.81 -22.50 -2.19
N ALA A 49 1.64 -23.13 -2.27
CA ALA A 49 1.07 -23.60 -3.53
C ALA A 49 0.69 -22.49 -4.52
N GLY A 50 0.63 -21.23 -4.08
CA GLY A 50 0.34 -20.03 -4.90
C GLY A 50 1.57 -19.38 -5.57
N GLY A 51 2.79 -19.87 -5.30
CA GLY A 51 4.02 -19.23 -5.80
C GLY A 51 4.51 -18.09 -4.88
N PRO A 52 5.65 -17.44 -5.25
CA PRO A 52 6.34 -16.47 -4.40
C PRO A 52 5.65 -15.10 -4.30
N PHE A 53 4.63 -14.85 -5.12
CA PHE A 53 3.92 -13.56 -5.15
C PHE A 53 2.44 -13.74 -4.93
N ALA A 54 1.94 -13.06 -3.89
CA ALA A 54 0.51 -12.99 -3.61
C ALA A 54 0.16 -11.64 -2.99
N PHE A 55 -1.07 -11.17 -3.22
CA PHE A 55 -1.51 -9.90 -2.67
C PHE A 55 -3.00 -9.90 -2.36
N LEU A 56 -3.32 -9.20 -1.28
CA LEU A 56 -4.65 -8.76 -0.90
C LEU A 56 -4.57 -7.28 -0.59
N LEU A 57 -5.23 -6.46 -1.40
CA LEU A 57 -5.42 -5.03 -1.18
C LEU A 57 -6.91 -4.81 -0.93
N GLU A 58 -7.26 -4.54 0.32
CA GLU A 58 -8.65 -4.37 0.75
C GLU A 58 -8.85 -2.95 1.28
N SER A 59 -9.91 -2.29 0.87
CA SER A 59 -10.36 -1.07 1.51
C SER A 59 -11.46 -1.41 2.50
N ALA A 60 -11.16 -1.31 3.80
CA ALA A 60 -12.18 -1.50 4.81
C ALA A 60 -13.08 -0.26 4.92
N PRO A 61 -14.40 -0.40 5.15
CA PRO A 61 -15.29 0.72 5.34
C PRO A 61 -15.01 1.38 6.71
N ALA A 62 -14.04 2.28 6.72
CA ALA A 62 -13.69 3.08 7.88
C ALA A 62 -13.91 4.55 7.53
N GLY A 63 -15.16 5.02 7.65
CA GLY A 63 -15.49 6.45 7.63
C GLY A 63 -15.88 7.08 6.29
N GLY A 64 -16.05 6.34 5.20
CA GLY A 64 -16.56 6.91 3.94
C GLY A 64 -16.78 5.85 2.87
N GLU A 65 -18.02 5.68 2.42
CA GLU A 65 -18.42 4.65 1.44
C GLU A 65 -17.73 4.77 0.08
N GLN A 66 -17.18 5.93 -0.27
CA GLN A 66 -16.58 6.18 -1.58
C GLN A 66 -15.26 5.44 -1.83
N TRP A 67 -14.52 5.09 -0.77
CA TRP A 67 -13.17 4.52 -0.88
C TRP A 67 -13.13 2.99 -0.76
N ALA A 68 -14.18 2.38 -0.19
CA ALA A 68 -14.23 0.95 0.15
C ALA A 68 -14.86 0.05 -0.94
N ARG A 69 -15.00 0.54 -2.17
CA ARG A 69 -15.75 -0.19 -3.20
C ARG A 69 -15.04 -1.43 -3.70
N TYR A 70 -13.73 -1.37 -3.95
CA TYR A 70 -13.01 -2.46 -4.58
C TYR A 70 -11.99 -3.10 -3.65
N THR A 71 -11.90 -4.43 -3.76
CA THR A 71 -10.81 -5.23 -3.20
C THR A 71 -10.13 -5.97 -4.33
N TYR A 72 -8.80 -6.06 -4.28
CA TYR A 72 -7.98 -6.70 -5.30
C TYR A 72 -7.20 -7.86 -4.70
N LEU A 73 -7.28 -9.02 -5.34
CA LEU A 73 -6.60 -10.24 -4.90
C LEU A 73 -5.82 -10.84 -6.07
N GLY A 74 -4.69 -11.45 -5.76
CA GLY A 74 -3.92 -12.26 -6.71
C GLY A 74 -2.97 -13.18 -5.96
N ALA A 75 -2.71 -14.34 -6.53
CA ALA A 75 -1.80 -15.34 -5.96
C ALA A 75 -0.70 -15.78 -6.93
N THR A 76 -0.63 -15.14 -8.11
CA THR A 76 0.36 -15.44 -9.16
C THR A 76 0.84 -14.16 -9.83
N ALA A 77 2.11 -14.15 -10.21
CA ALA A 77 2.69 -13.09 -11.02
C ALA A 77 3.23 -13.66 -12.34
N ARG A 78 3.04 -12.93 -13.44
CA ARG A 78 3.64 -13.26 -14.75
C ARG A 78 5.10 -12.84 -14.85
N ALA A 79 5.51 -11.84 -14.06
CA ALA A 79 6.87 -11.31 -13.94
C ALA A 79 6.96 -10.53 -12.64
N ALA A 80 8.18 -10.23 -12.18
CA ALA A 80 8.40 -9.23 -11.14
C ALA A 80 9.67 -8.45 -11.42
N TRP A 81 9.81 -7.32 -10.73
CA TRP A 81 10.94 -6.42 -10.77
C TRP A 81 11.32 -6.05 -9.34
N ARG A 82 12.60 -6.06 -9.01
CA ARG A 82 13.08 -5.57 -7.71
C ARG A 82 14.29 -4.67 -7.84
N LEU A 83 14.42 -3.77 -6.88
CA LEU A 83 15.55 -2.88 -6.70
C LEU A 83 16.21 -3.14 -5.35
N THR A 84 17.53 -3.31 -5.34
CA THR A 84 18.32 -3.44 -4.11
C THR A 84 19.65 -2.72 -4.29
N ASP A 85 19.91 -1.67 -3.51
CA ASP A 85 21.15 -0.87 -3.55
C ASP A 85 21.52 -0.44 -4.98
N GLY A 86 20.57 0.07 -5.76
CA GLY A 86 20.76 0.54 -7.13
C GLY A 86 20.81 -0.57 -8.19
N VAL A 87 20.78 -1.83 -7.79
CA VAL A 87 20.77 -2.98 -8.69
C VAL A 87 19.34 -3.43 -8.93
N VAL A 88 18.97 -3.57 -10.18
CA VAL A 88 17.67 -4.07 -10.64
C VAL A 88 17.79 -5.52 -11.12
N GLU A 89 16.80 -6.32 -10.79
CA GLU A 89 16.64 -7.69 -11.29
C GLU A 89 15.18 -7.92 -11.71
N ASP A 90 15.01 -8.71 -12.77
CA ASP A 90 13.71 -9.20 -13.22
C ASP A 90 13.48 -10.62 -12.71
N TRP A 91 12.23 -10.99 -12.48
CA TRP A 91 11.82 -12.35 -12.18
C TRP A 91 10.83 -12.86 -13.22
N SER A 92 10.95 -14.12 -13.57
CA SER A 92 9.96 -14.81 -14.38
C SER A 92 9.76 -16.27 -13.93
N PRO A 93 8.57 -16.85 -14.18
CA PRO A 93 8.34 -18.27 -13.87
C PRO A 93 9.40 -19.17 -14.50
N GLY A 94 9.93 -20.10 -13.71
CA GLY A 94 10.93 -21.08 -14.15
C GLY A 94 12.39 -20.58 -14.17
N LEU A 95 12.65 -19.29 -14.27
CA LEU A 95 14.00 -18.72 -14.21
C LEU A 95 14.34 -18.11 -12.84
N GLY A 96 13.33 -17.73 -12.04
CA GLY A 96 13.57 -16.96 -10.82
C GLY A 96 14.08 -15.55 -11.12
N TRP A 97 14.89 -14.97 -10.22
CA TRP A 97 15.52 -13.67 -10.43
C TRP A 97 16.69 -13.75 -11.40
N HIS A 98 16.69 -12.88 -12.40
CA HIS A 98 17.66 -12.87 -13.51
C HIS A 98 17.82 -11.43 -14.06
N ALA A 99 18.55 -11.26 -15.15
CA ALA A 99 18.74 -10.00 -15.88
C ALA A 99 19.24 -8.84 -14.98
N ARG A 100 20.18 -9.16 -14.06
CA ARG A 100 20.76 -8.20 -13.14
C ARG A 100 21.43 -7.05 -13.90
N ARG A 101 21.06 -5.80 -13.55
CA ARG A 101 21.56 -4.57 -14.17
C ARG A 101 21.56 -3.40 -13.20
N THR A 102 22.34 -2.37 -13.52
CA THR A 102 22.35 -1.09 -12.78
C THR A 102 21.93 0.02 -13.74
N PRO A 103 20.64 0.33 -13.83
CA PRO A 103 20.15 1.40 -14.70
C PRO A 103 20.59 2.77 -14.19
N ALA A 104 20.69 3.75 -15.08
CA ALA A 104 20.97 5.13 -14.69
C ALA A 104 19.89 5.69 -13.75
N ASP A 105 18.65 5.28 -13.96
CA ASP A 105 17.50 5.61 -13.12
C ASP A 105 16.59 4.38 -12.97
N PRO A 106 16.52 3.79 -11.77
CA PRO A 106 15.71 2.60 -11.55
C PRO A 106 14.19 2.87 -11.59
N ILE A 107 13.73 4.09 -11.32
CA ILE A 107 12.30 4.44 -11.41
C ILE A 107 11.89 4.49 -12.89
N ASP A 108 12.75 5.03 -13.77
CA ASP A 108 12.50 5.03 -15.21
C ASP A 108 12.60 3.60 -15.81
N ASP A 109 13.47 2.74 -15.29
CA ASP A 109 13.52 1.32 -15.67
C ASP A 109 12.19 0.61 -15.34
N LEU A 110 11.65 0.81 -14.14
CA LEU A 110 10.33 0.30 -13.76
C LEU A 110 9.21 0.90 -14.63
N ARG A 111 9.27 2.22 -14.91
CA ARG A 111 8.29 2.91 -15.74
C ARG A 111 8.21 2.30 -17.14
N ALA A 112 9.34 2.00 -17.74
CA ALA A 112 9.39 1.34 -19.04
C ALA A 112 8.68 -0.03 -19.02
N ARG A 113 8.82 -0.78 -17.93
CA ARG A 113 8.15 -2.08 -17.75
C ARG A 113 6.64 -1.94 -17.55
N VAL A 114 6.19 -0.97 -16.74
CA VAL A 114 4.76 -0.72 -16.51
C VAL A 114 4.06 -0.19 -17.77
N ALA A 115 4.78 0.59 -18.57
CA ALA A 115 4.28 1.20 -19.79
C ALA A 115 4.40 0.32 -21.05
N GLU A 116 5.04 -0.87 -20.94
CA GLU A 116 5.35 -1.75 -22.08
C GLU A 116 4.12 -2.07 -22.96
N PHE A 117 2.95 -2.25 -22.34
CA PHE A 117 1.70 -2.49 -23.04
C PHE A 117 0.63 -1.49 -22.59
N ALA A 118 0.07 -0.77 -23.55
CA ALA A 118 -1.11 0.06 -23.28
C ALA A 118 -2.30 -0.85 -22.94
N PRO A 119 -3.04 -0.60 -21.84
CA PRO A 119 -4.22 -1.38 -21.53
C PRO A 119 -5.36 -1.08 -22.50
N ALA A 120 -6.08 -2.12 -22.92
CA ALA A 120 -7.33 -1.95 -23.64
C ALA A 120 -8.35 -1.20 -22.77
N ASP A 121 -9.24 -0.44 -23.42
CA ASP A 121 -10.31 0.27 -22.71
C ASP A 121 -11.36 -0.74 -22.21
N ALA A 122 -11.43 -0.90 -20.88
CA ALA A 122 -12.32 -1.85 -20.21
C ALA A 122 -12.85 -1.28 -18.89
N PRO A 123 -13.61 -0.16 -18.93
CA PRO A 123 -14.05 0.56 -17.72
C PRO A 123 -14.93 -0.31 -16.81
N ALA A 124 -15.65 -1.30 -17.35
CA ALA A 124 -16.44 -2.24 -16.58
C ALA A 124 -15.63 -3.07 -15.59
N LEU A 125 -14.32 -3.24 -15.81
CA LEU A 125 -13.44 -4.03 -14.93
C LEU A 125 -12.95 -3.27 -13.69
N GLY A 126 -13.25 -1.97 -13.59
CA GLY A 126 -12.78 -1.13 -12.50
C GLY A 126 -11.40 -0.50 -12.75
N PRO A 127 -10.87 0.24 -11.75
CA PRO A 127 -9.66 1.04 -11.95
C PRO A 127 -8.36 0.23 -12.06
N PHE A 128 -8.33 -0.99 -11.51
CA PHE A 128 -7.16 -1.88 -11.56
C PHE A 128 -7.59 -3.32 -11.88
N TRP A 129 -7.28 -3.78 -13.08
CA TRP A 129 -7.52 -5.16 -13.51
C TRP A 129 -6.25 -5.85 -14.04
N ALA A 130 -5.18 -5.10 -14.25
CA ALA A 130 -3.84 -5.57 -14.57
C ALA A 130 -2.80 -4.48 -14.33
N GLY A 131 -1.57 -4.87 -14.05
CA GLY A 131 -0.46 -3.98 -13.79
C GLY A 131 0.52 -4.62 -12.84
N ALA A 132 1.05 -3.85 -11.88
CA ALA A 132 1.96 -4.33 -10.86
C ALA A 132 1.45 -3.99 -9.46
N VAL A 133 1.66 -4.89 -8.50
CA VAL A 133 1.39 -4.69 -7.07
C VAL A 133 2.71 -4.82 -6.32
N GLY A 134 2.96 -3.91 -5.39
CA GLY A 134 4.24 -3.92 -4.69
C GLY A 134 4.44 -2.71 -3.77
N TYR A 135 5.69 -2.40 -3.51
CA TYR A 135 6.05 -1.27 -2.66
C TYR A 135 7.33 -0.58 -3.13
N PHE A 136 7.48 0.67 -2.74
CA PHE A 136 8.72 1.42 -2.68
C PHE A 136 9.09 1.63 -1.21
N ALA A 137 10.30 1.27 -0.80
CA ALA A 137 10.85 1.64 0.49
C ALA A 137 11.14 3.15 0.54
N TYR A 138 11.18 3.72 1.75
CA TYR A 138 11.55 5.13 1.94
C TYR A 138 12.86 5.49 1.24
N ASP A 139 13.84 4.60 1.28
CA ASP A 139 15.17 4.82 0.75
C ASP A 139 15.24 4.97 -0.78
N VAL A 140 14.14 4.66 -1.51
CA VAL A 140 14.01 4.99 -2.96
C VAL A 140 14.13 6.49 -3.21
N VAL A 141 13.85 7.33 -2.20
CA VAL A 141 14.05 8.78 -2.30
C VAL A 141 15.49 9.16 -2.69
N ARG A 142 16.49 8.33 -2.41
CA ARG A 142 17.89 8.57 -2.78
C ARG A 142 18.15 8.52 -4.30
N HIS A 143 17.18 8.01 -5.07
CA HIS A 143 17.15 8.10 -6.54
C HIS A 143 16.37 9.33 -7.03
N ILE A 144 15.79 10.12 -6.14
CA ILE A 144 14.99 11.32 -6.44
C ILE A 144 15.71 12.57 -5.94
N GLU A 145 16.18 12.53 -4.69
CA GLU A 145 16.82 13.66 -4.01
C GLU A 145 18.22 13.29 -3.53
N ARG A 146 19.11 14.26 -3.45
CA ARG A 146 20.47 14.04 -2.98
C ARG A 146 20.52 14.02 -1.45
N LEU A 147 20.67 12.82 -0.89
CA LEU A 147 20.83 12.58 0.55
C LEU A 147 22.15 11.81 0.76
N PRO A 148 23.26 12.52 1.15
CA PRO A 148 24.61 11.93 1.12
C PRO A 148 24.87 10.91 2.24
N ASP A 149 24.30 11.12 3.43
CA ASP A 149 24.70 10.44 4.66
C ASP A 149 23.69 9.36 5.06
N ALA A 150 23.57 8.32 4.22
CA ALA A 150 22.63 7.23 4.46
C ALA A 150 23.03 6.38 5.69
N PRO A 151 22.13 6.21 6.68
CA PRO A 151 22.38 5.27 7.78
C PRO A 151 22.42 3.81 7.27
N PRO A 152 22.95 2.87 8.08
CA PRO A 152 23.09 1.47 7.67
C PRO A 152 21.73 0.81 7.46
N ARG A 153 21.67 -0.13 6.49
CA ARG A 153 20.49 -0.97 6.27
C ARG A 153 20.29 -1.91 7.46
N ALA A 154 19.05 -2.02 7.94
CA ALA A 154 18.72 -2.87 9.07
C ALA A 154 17.57 -3.85 8.80
N VAL A 155 16.81 -3.67 7.71
CA VAL A 155 15.77 -4.60 7.27
C VAL A 155 16.26 -5.31 6.02
N ALA A 156 16.19 -6.64 5.99
CA ALA A 156 16.61 -7.47 4.86
C ALA A 156 15.56 -7.47 3.74
N ALA A 157 15.03 -6.29 3.40
CA ALA A 157 14.06 -6.10 2.34
C ALA A 157 14.69 -5.31 1.19
N PRO A 158 14.38 -5.59 -0.08
CA PRO A 158 14.72 -4.75 -1.22
C PRO A 158 14.21 -3.31 -1.07
N ASP A 159 14.81 -2.37 -1.79
CA ASP A 159 14.35 -0.98 -1.83
C ASP A 159 13.01 -0.84 -2.56
N ALA A 160 12.72 -1.75 -3.49
CA ALA A 160 11.39 -1.88 -4.08
C ALA A 160 11.19 -3.29 -4.65
N VAL A 161 9.94 -3.77 -4.62
CA VAL A 161 9.50 -4.98 -5.32
C VAL A 161 8.15 -4.72 -5.95
N TRP A 162 8.02 -5.06 -7.24
CA TRP A 162 6.78 -4.91 -8.01
C TRP A 162 6.49 -6.21 -8.76
N ALA A 163 5.40 -6.89 -8.38
CA ALA A 163 4.93 -8.12 -9.00
C ALA A 163 3.90 -7.78 -10.08
N PHE A 164 4.21 -8.06 -11.35
CA PHE A 164 3.29 -7.90 -12.48
C PHE A 164 2.25 -9.00 -12.46
N THR A 165 0.99 -8.62 -12.34
CA THR A 165 -0.11 -9.54 -12.12
C THR A 165 -0.35 -10.47 -13.31
N ASP A 166 -0.62 -11.75 -13.03
CA ASP A 166 -1.10 -12.72 -14.02
C ASP A 166 -2.62 -12.76 -14.05
N VAL A 167 -3.24 -13.10 -12.91
CA VAL A 167 -4.68 -13.05 -12.70
C VAL A 167 -4.99 -12.15 -11.52
N VAL A 168 -5.93 -11.23 -11.71
CA VAL A 168 -6.47 -10.36 -10.66
C VAL A 168 -7.93 -10.70 -10.43
N VAL A 169 -8.30 -10.90 -9.17
CA VAL A 169 -9.71 -10.95 -8.76
C VAL A 169 -10.10 -9.57 -8.25
N VAL A 170 -10.97 -8.90 -8.99
CA VAL A 170 -11.51 -7.58 -8.67
C VAL A 170 -12.87 -7.79 -8.01
N VAL A 171 -12.94 -7.60 -6.68
CA VAL A 171 -14.18 -7.71 -5.92
C VAL A 171 -14.85 -6.34 -5.83
N ASP A 172 -16.08 -6.24 -6.32
CA ASP A 172 -16.96 -5.09 -6.08
C ASP A 172 -17.75 -5.34 -4.80
N ASN A 173 -17.28 -4.79 -3.70
CA ASN A 173 -17.87 -5.00 -2.37
C ASN A 173 -19.32 -4.49 -2.29
N LEU A 174 -19.68 -3.49 -3.10
CA LEU A 174 -21.04 -2.94 -3.14
C LEU A 174 -22.04 -3.92 -3.78
N ARG A 175 -21.58 -4.73 -4.75
CA ARG A 175 -22.43 -5.62 -5.54
C ARG A 175 -22.29 -7.09 -5.15
N ALA A 176 -21.39 -7.42 -4.22
CA ALA A 176 -21.02 -8.80 -3.87
C ALA A 176 -20.64 -9.65 -5.11
N GLN A 177 -19.99 -9.02 -6.07
CA GLN A 177 -19.57 -9.62 -7.34
C GLN A 177 -18.06 -9.54 -7.48
N ALA A 178 -17.49 -10.53 -8.15
CA ALA A 178 -16.07 -10.50 -8.50
C ALA A 178 -15.88 -10.70 -10.00
N ARG A 179 -14.86 -10.03 -10.55
CA ARG A 179 -14.35 -10.28 -11.89
C ARG A 179 -12.97 -10.89 -11.78
N VAL A 180 -12.81 -12.07 -12.32
CA VAL A 180 -11.53 -12.78 -12.43
C VAL A 180 -10.94 -12.44 -13.79
N VAL A 181 -9.83 -11.71 -13.81
CA VAL A 181 -9.27 -11.06 -15.01
C VAL A 181 -7.83 -11.50 -15.22
N ALA A 182 -7.52 -12.00 -16.41
CA ALA A 182 -6.15 -12.19 -16.88
C ALA A 182 -5.79 -11.08 -17.88
N GLY A 183 -4.72 -10.33 -17.60
CA GLY A 183 -4.15 -9.37 -18.54
C GLY A 183 -3.22 -10.07 -19.54
N VAL A 184 -3.56 -10.02 -20.83
CA VAL A 184 -2.80 -10.70 -21.89
C VAL A 184 -2.00 -9.68 -22.69
N PRO A 185 -0.65 -9.69 -22.60
CA PRO A 185 0.16 -8.89 -23.50
C PRO A 185 0.06 -9.43 -24.93
N VAL A 186 -0.35 -8.58 -25.86
CA VAL A 186 -0.39 -8.87 -27.30
C VAL A 186 0.58 -7.94 -28.00
N ALA A 187 1.63 -8.48 -28.60
CA ALA A 187 2.56 -7.69 -29.38
C ALA A 187 1.91 -7.21 -30.68
N ALA A 188 2.30 -6.04 -31.19
CA ALA A 188 1.80 -5.53 -32.46
C ALA A 188 2.04 -6.50 -33.63
N THR A 189 3.13 -7.27 -33.59
CA THR A 189 3.45 -8.33 -34.56
C THR A 189 2.49 -9.50 -34.53
N ASP A 190 1.84 -9.77 -33.39
CA ASP A 190 0.90 -10.87 -33.20
C ASP A 190 -0.55 -10.48 -33.54
N ALA A 191 -0.84 -9.16 -33.59
CA ALA A 191 -2.20 -8.63 -33.74
C ALA A 191 -2.92 -9.08 -35.03
N GLY A 192 -2.18 -9.41 -36.10
CA GLY A 192 -2.71 -9.91 -37.37
C GLY A 192 -2.82 -11.46 -37.46
N ASP A 193 -2.25 -12.19 -36.50
CA ASP A 193 -2.24 -13.66 -36.53
C ASP A 193 -3.40 -14.24 -35.72
N ALA A 194 -4.49 -14.61 -36.40
CA ALA A 194 -5.69 -15.17 -35.78
C ALA A 194 -5.41 -16.46 -34.98
N ARG A 195 -4.45 -17.30 -35.43
CA ARG A 195 -4.09 -18.53 -34.72
C ARG A 195 -3.34 -18.20 -33.43
N ARG A 196 -2.41 -17.26 -33.49
CA ARG A 196 -1.66 -16.78 -32.31
C ARG A 196 -2.59 -16.12 -31.29
N LEU A 197 -3.47 -15.23 -31.75
CA LEU A 197 -4.48 -14.58 -30.88
C LEU A 197 -5.39 -15.62 -30.22
N ARG A 198 -5.81 -16.64 -30.95
CA ARG A 198 -6.64 -17.72 -30.38
C ARG A 198 -5.90 -18.49 -29.29
N ALA A 199 -4.63 -18.82 -29.49
CA ALA A 199 -3.82 -19.51 -28.50
C ALA A 199 -3.62 -18.65 -27.23
N LEU A 200 -3.38 -17.33 -27.38
CA LEU A 200 -3.26 -16.41 -26.26
C LEU A 200 -4.57 -16.30 -25.46
N TYR A 201 -5.70 -16.17 -26.15
CA TYR A 201 -7.02 -16.12 -25.52
C TYR A 201 -7.35 -17.40 -24.76
N ASP A 202 -7.18 -18.57 -25.40
CA ASP A 202 -7.51 -19.86 -24.79
C ASP A 202 -6.60 -20.13 -23.56
N GLY A 203 -5.32 -19.78 -23.63
CA GLY A 203 -4.40 -19.87 -22.51
C GLY A 203 -4.80 -18.94 -21.34
N ALA A 204 -5.23 -17.72 -21.64
CA ALA A 204 -5.71 -16.79 -20.62
C ALA A 204 -7.03 -17.26 -19.99
N ARG A 205 -7.95 -17.75 -20.82
CA ARG A 205 -9.22 -18.31 -20.37
C ARG A 205 -9.01 -19.48 -19.42
N ALA A 206 -8.07 -20.38 -19.74
CA ALA A 206 -7.74 -21.50 -18.87
C ALA A 206 -7.24 -21.03 -17.49
N ARG A 207 -6.41 -19.96 -17.43
CA ARG A 207 -5.96 -19.38 -16.14
C ARG A 207 -7.12 -18.76 -15.36
N VAL A 208 -8.02 -18.04 -16.03
CA VAL A 208 -9.23 -17.46 -15.41
C VAL A 208 -10.12 -18.57 -14.86
N ASP A 209 -10.39 -19.62 -15.65
CA ASP A 209 -11.23 -20.75 -15.23
C ASP A 209 -10.59 -21.50 -14.04
N ALA A 210 -9.27 -21.73 -14.05
CA ALA A 210 -8.56 -22.32 -12.91
C ALA A 210 -8.66 -21.47 -11.63
N ALA A 211 -8.56 -20.15 -11.74
CA ALA A 211 -8.77 -19.25 -10.60
C ALA A 211 -10.22 -19.29 -10.07
N VAL A 212 -11.19 -19.35 -10.98
CA VAL A 212 -12.62 -19.51 -10.60
C VAL A 212 -12.85 -20.85 -9.91
N ASP A 213 -12.23 -21.93 -10.37
CA ASP A 213 -12.38 -23.25 -9.74
C ASP A 213 -11.74 -23.29 -8.35
N ARG A 214 -10.61 -22.60 -8.14
CA ARG A 214 -10.05 -22.40 -6.78
C ARG A 214 -11.01 -21.62 -5.88
N LEU A 215 -11.64 -20.56 -6.37
CA LEU A 215 -12.62 -19.80 -5.59
C LEU A 215 -13.86 -20.64 -5.22
N ARG A 216 -14.23 -21.62 -6.02
CA ARG A 216 -15.33 -22.56 -5.74
C ARG A 216 -14.94 -23.69 -4.79
N ALA A 217 -13.64 -23.98 -4.68
CA ALA A 217 -13.17 -25.06 -3.83
C ALA A 217 -13.49 -24.75 -2.35
N PRO A 218 -13.91 -25.75 -1.58
CA PRO A 218 -14.08 -25.58 -0.14
C PRO A 218 -12.72 -25.39 0.50
N LEU A 219 -12.54 -24.27 1.22
CA LEU A 219 -11.40 -24.05 2.08
C LEU A 219 -11.92 -23.65 3.45
N PRO A 220 -11.89 -24.55 4.43
CA PRO A 220 -12.27 -24.21 5.79
C PRO A 220 -11.18 -23.31 6.39
N LEU A 221 -11.42 -22.00 6.42
CA LEU A 221 -10.68 -21.13 7.32
C LEU A 221 -11.25 -21.34 8.73
N PRO A 222 -10.50 -21.91 9.65
CA PRO A 222 -10.99 -22.08 11.01
C PRO A 222 -11.28 -20.72 11.62
N PRO A 223 -12.32 -20.61 12.47
CA PRO A 223 -12.49 -19.45 13.32
C PRO A 223 -11.19 -19.15 14.05
N LEU A 224 -10.82 -17.90 14.13
CA LEU A 224 -9.63 -17.46 14.85
C LEU A 224 -10.07 -16.96 16.22
N ASP A 225 -9.71 -17.71 17.25
CA ASP A 225 -9.93 -17.31 18.63
C ASP A 225 -8.74 -16.48 19.09
N LEU A 226 -8.95 -15.18 19.22
CA LEU A 226 -7.95 -14.21 19.64
C LEU A 226 -8.14 -13.92 21.14
N ASP A 227 -7.16 -14.29 21.94
CA ASP A 227 -7.13 -13.95 23.36
C ASP A 227 -7.13 -12.40 23.53
N PRO A 228 -8.23 -11.80 24.06
CA PRO A 228 -8.32 -10.35 24.22
C PRO A 228 -7.31 -9.81 25.24
N ASP A 229 -6.86 -10.66 26.18
CA ASP A 229 -5.95 -10.31 27.27
C ASP A 229 -4.47 -10.61 26.93
N ALA A 230 -4.19 -11.08 25.70
CA ALA A 230 -2.83 -11.29 25.26
C ALA A 230 -2.04 -9.96 25.29
N PRO A 231 -0.88 -9.92 25.96
CA PRO A 231 -0.05 -8.72 25.99
C PRO A 231 0.48 -8.42 24.59
N PRO A 232 0.77 -7.14 24.29
CA PRO A 232 1.51 -6.78 23.09
C PRO A 232 2.82 -7.58 23.00
N ALA A 233 3.20 -7.96 21.78
CA ALA A 233 4.47 -8.65 21.55
C ALA A 233 5.63 -7.76 22.00
N ALA A 234 6.55 -8.33 22.76
CA ALA A 234 7.79 -7.67 23.12
C ALA A 234 8.71 -7.58 21.90
N GLY A 235 9.45 -6.49 21.80
CA GLY A 235 10.42 -6.27 20.73
C GLY A 235 11.58 -5.41 21.18
N GLU A 236 12.65 -5.41 20.39
CA GLU A 236 13.85 -4.62 20.61
C GLU A 236 13.79 -3.34 19.76
N SER A 237 13.89 -2.19 20.42
CA SER A 237 13.88 -0.89 19.74
C SER A 237 15.25 -0.55 19.16
N SER A 238 15.29 0.06 17.96
CA SER A 238 16.51 0.54 17.33
C SER A 238 17.16 1.70 18.08
N THR A 239 16.40 2.38 18.94
CA THR A 239 16.90 3.44 19.82
C THR A 239 16.21 3.35 21.17
N GLY A 240 16.93 3.62 22.25
CA GLY A 240 16.39 3.70 23.60
C GLY A 240 15.67 5.03 23.84
N ARG A 241 14.87 5.09 24.91
CA ARG A 241 14.07 6.27 25.28
C ARG A 241 14.94 7.52 25.47
N GLU A 242 15.99 7.43 26.24
CA GLU A 242 16.89 8.56 26.53
C GLU A 242 17.51 9.15 25.26
N ARG A 243 17.93 8.29 24.33
CA ARG A 243 18.48 8.71 23.04
C ARG A 243 17.41 9.36 22.18
N PHE A 244 16.23 8.77 22.08
CA PHE A 244 15.12 9.34 21.31
C PHE A 244 14.71 10.72 21.84
N GLU A 245 14.60 10.87 23.17
CA GLU A 245 14.27 12.14 23.81
C GLU A 245 15.37 13.20 23.56
N ALA A 246 16.64 12.82 23.57
CA ALA A 246 17.74 13.71 23.17
C ALA A 246 17.67 14.10 21.68
N ASP A 247 17.32 13.17 20.81
CA ASP A 247 17.15 13.44 19.37
C ASP A 247 15.96 14.37 19.11
N VAL A 248 14.87 14.27 19.90
CA VAL A 248 13.74 15.25 19.87
C VAL A 248 14.26 16.65 20.20
N GLU A 249 15.02 16.85 21.28
CA GLU A 249 15.58 18.15 21.60
C GLU A 249 16.53 18.67 20.51
N ARG A 250 17.28 17.78 19.87
CA ARG A 250 18.13 18.12 18.72
C ARG A 250 17.32 18.64 17.54
N VAL A 251 16.19 18.00 17.21
CA VAL A 251 15.27 18.53 16.17
C VAL A 251 14.72 19.90 16.56
N LYS A 252 14.36 20.12 17.82
CA LYS A 252 13.90 21.43 18.29
C LYS A 252 14.99 22.52 18.14
N GLU A 253 16.27 22.17 18.26
CA GLU A 253 17.37 23.09 17.94
C GLU A 253 17.36 23.47 16.47
N TYR A 254 17.17 22.51 15.54
CA TYR A 254 17.02 22.79 14.12
C TYR A 254 15.80 23.66 13.81
N VAL A 255 14.69 23.45 14.50
CA VAL A 255 13.50 24.31 14.38
C VAL A 255 13.81 25.74 14.84
N ARG A 256 14.51 25.92 15.99
CA ARG A 256 14.91 27.24 16.51
C ARG A 256 15.91 27.95 15.59
N ALA A 257 16.78 27.18 14.92
CA ALA A 257 17.74 27.71 13.95
C ALA A 257 17.07 28.11 12.62
N GLY A 258 15.82 27.71 12.38
CA GLY A 258 15.10 28.00 11.15
C GLY A 258 15.38 27.00 10.01
N ASP A 259 15.99 25.87 10.30
CA ASP A 259 16.28 24.81 9.31
C ASP A 259 15.00 24.11 8.84
N VAL A 260 14.08 23.81 9.78
CA VAL A 260 12.81 23.14 9.53
C VAL A 260 11.70 23.69 10.42
N PHE A 261 10.46 23.55 9.99
CA PHE A 261 9.29 23.76 10.84
C PHE A 261 8.93 22.49 11.61
N GLN A 262 9.15 21.33 10.97
CA GLN A 262 8.87 20.00 11.51
C GLN A 262 9.83 18.98 10.91
N ALA A 263 10.24 18.00 11.72
CA ALA A 263 10.85 16.75 11.22
C ALA A 263 10.25 15.57 11.97
N LEU A 264 10.00 14.47 11.25
CA LEU A 264 9.47 13.24 11.83
C LEU A 264 10.60 12.33 12.25
N LEU A 265 10.70 12.02 13.55
CA LEU A 265 11.62 10.99 14.06
C LEU A 265 10.90 9.67 14.26
N ALA A 266 11.51 8.58 13.81
CA ALA A 266 10.96 7.24 13.94
C ALA A 266 11.96 6.27 14.58
N ARG A 267 11.40 5.20 15.15
CA ARG A 267 12.17 4.07 15.66
C ARG A 267 11.59 2.75 15.18
N ARG A 268 12.45 1.79 14.94
CA ARG A 268 12.11 0.43 14.55
C ARG A 268 12.07 -0.46 15.79
N ILE A 269 11.03 -1.28 15.88
CA ILE A 269 10.87 -2.31 16.89
C ILE A 269 10.99 -3.66 16.18
N ARG A 270 12.07 -4.40 16.47
CA ARG A 270 12.31 -5.74 15.97
C ARG A 270 11.58 -6.75 16.85
N VAL A 271 10.87 -7.67 16.22
CA VAL A 271 10.08 -8.70 16.87
C VAL A 271 10.47 -10.05 16.29
N ALA A 272 10.54 -11.11 17.09
CA ALA A 272 10.78 -12.46 16.58
C ALA A 272 9.66 -12.85 15.59
N HIS A 273 10.03 -13.44 14.45
CA HIS A 273 9.07 -13.94 13.47
C HIS A 273 8.75 -15.41 13.76
N ASP A 274 7.72 -15.62 14.55
CA ASP A 274 7.22 -16.93 15.00
C ASP A 274 5.68 -17.03 14.83
N PHE A 275 5.13 -16.30 13.87
CA PHE A 275 3.71 -16.21 13.58
C PHE A 275 3.46 -16.22 12.06
N ASP A 276 2.24 -16.55 11.66
CA ASP A 276 1.79 -16.54 10.26
C ASP A 276 1.27 -15.15 9.88
N GLY A 277 1.74 -14.60 8.75
CA GLY A 277 1.32 -13.27 8.25
C GLY A 277 -0.16 -13.21 7.86
N ALA A 278 -0.76 -14.30 7.38
CA ALA A 278 -2.18 -14.32 7.07
C ALA A 278 -3.04 -14.29 8.34
N LEU A 279 -2.59 -14.94 9.41
CA LEU A 279 -3.24 -14.83 10.72
C LEU A 279 -3.09 -13.42 11.29
N LEU A 280 -1.90 -12.82 11.15
CA LEU A 280 -1.68 -11.42 11.54
C LEU A 280 -2.62 -10.47 10.79
N TYR A 281 -2.78 -10.66 9.47
CA TYR A 281 -3.72 -9.87 8.69
C TYR A 281 -5.15 -9.98 9.23
N ARG A 282 -5.63 -11.20 9.53
CA ARG A 282 -6.97 -11.44 10.09
C ARG A 282 -7.15 -10.75 11.44
N ALA A 283 -6.16 -10.86 12.32
CA ALA A 283 -6.18 -10.19 13.62
C ALA A 283 -6.21 -8.67 13.47
N LEU A 284 -5.36 -8.11 12.60
CA LEU A 284 -5.26 -6.68 12.37
C LEU A 284 -6.54 -6.11 11.75
N ARG A 285 -7.16 -6.84 10.82
CA ARG A 285 -8.45 -6.49 10.21
C ARG A 285 -9.58 -6.38 11.23
N ALA A 286 -9.55 -7.20 12.26
CA ALA A 286 -10.53 -7.15 13.35
C ALA A 286 -10.22 -6.05 14.38
N LEU A 287 -8.92 -5.81 14.67
CA LEU A 287 -8.49 -4.88 15.70
C LEU A 287 -8.43 -3.43 15.24
N ASN A 288 -7.97 -3.20 14.03
CA ASN A 288 -7.70 -1.85 13.51
C ASN A 288 -7.97 -1.77 12.00
N PRO A 289 -9.23 -1.92 11.53
CA PRO A 289 -9.55 -1.74 10.12
C PRO A 289 -9.24 -0.31 9.67
N SER A 290 -8.69 -0.18 8.47
CA SER A 290 -8.26 1.09 7.87
C SER A 290 -8.58 1.13 6.37
N PRO A 291 -8.58 2.30 5.73
CA PRO A 291 -8.86 2.43 4.30
C PRO A 291 -7.93 1.61 3.40
N TYR A 292 -6.70 1.35 3.85
CA TYR A 292 -5.71 0.57 3.12
C TYR A 292 -5.24 -0.62 3.97
N MET A 293 -6.04 -1.69 3.94
CA MET A 293 -5.63 -2.98 4.47
C MET A 293 -4.81 -3.72 3.42
N LEU A 294 -3.66 -4.26 3.80
CA LEU A 294 -2.77 -4.92 2.87
C LEU A 294 -2.13 -6.19 3.44
N HIS A 295 -2.04 -7.20 2.59
CA HIS A 295 -1.22 -8.38 2.79
C HIS A 295 -0.51 -8.68 1.47
N LEU A 296 0.80 -8.50 1.44
CA LEU A 296 1.65 -8.71 0.27
C LEU A 296 2.71 -9.75 0.62
N ALA A 297 2.79 -10.83 -0.15
CA ALA A 297 3.92 -11.76 -0.16
C ALA A 297 4.70 -11.54 -1.46
N LEU A 298 5.98 -11.19 -1.34
CA LEU A 298 6.82 -10.71 -2.45
C LEU A 298 8.20 -11.37 -2.41
N ASP A 299 8.24 -12.69 -2.57
CA ASP A 299 9.45 -13.52 -2.63
C ASP A 299 10.50 -13.18 -1.56
N GLY A 300 10.22 -13.59 -0.33
CA GLY A 300 11.10 -13.37 0.84
C GLY A 300 10.83 -12.07 1.61
N VAL A 301 9.89 -11.25 1.16
CA VAL A 301 9.37 -10.10 1.90
C VAL A 301 7.87 -10.21 2.03
N GLU A 302 7.37 -10.04 3.25
CA GLU A 302 5.94 -9.98 3.51
C GLU A 302 5.59 -8.67 4.22
N LEU A 303 4.57 -7.98 3.71
CA LEU A 303 4.02 -6.77 4.29
C LEU A 303 2.59 -7.04 4.76
N VAL A 304 2.32 -6.84 6.04
CA VAL A 304 0.98 -6.95 6.63
C VAL A 304 0.63 -5.63 7.30
N GLY A 305 -0.34 -4.91 6.78
CA GLY A 305 -0.57 -3.54 7.20
C GLY A 305 -2.02 -3.10 7.21
N SER A 306 -2.23 -2.01 7.93
CA SER A 306 -3.49 -1.28 8.09
C SER A 306 -3.19 0.22 8.03
N SER A 307 -2.85 0.70 6.82
CA SER A 307 -2.49 2.11 6.63
C SER A 307 -3.74 2.99 6.58
N PRO A 308 -3.77 4.07 7.34
CA PRO A 308 -4.88 5.02 7.28
C PRO A 308 -4.74 6.03 6.15
N GLU A 309 -3.55 6.17 5.54
CA GLU A 309 -3.20 7.36 4.78
C GLU A 309 -2.82 7.07 3.33
N LEU A 310 -3.48 7.78 2.42
CA LEU A 310 -3.12 7.84 1.01
C LEU A 310 -1.79 8.59 0.85
N HIS A 311 -0.82 7.96 0.17
CA HIS A 311 0.35 8.70 -0.32
C HIS A 311 -0.03 9.55 -1.54
N VAL A 312 -0.42 8.89 -2.63
CA VAL A 312 -0.86 9.56 -3.86
C VAL A 312 -1.71 8.64 -4.73
N ARG A 313 -2.72 9.20 -5.36
CA ARG A 313 -3.55 8.50 -6.34
C ARG A 313 -3.54 9.26 -7.66
N VAL A 314 -3.43 8.52 -8.76
CA VAL A 314 -3.69 9.01 -10.12
C VAL A 314 -4.88 8.25 -10.67
N THR A 315 -5.92 8.97 -11.03
CA THR A 315 -7.18 8.41 -11.54
C THR A 315 -7.63 9.14 -12.81
N ASP A 316 -8.52 8.53 -13.55
CA ASP A 316 -9.20 9.24 -14.65
C ASP A 316 -10.11 10.31 -14.07
N GLY A 317 -10.25 11.39 -14.79
CA GLY A 317 -11.27 12.40 -14.50
C GLY A 317 -12.66 11.84 -14.78
N ALA A 318 -13.65 12.34 -14.04
CA ALA A 318 -15.04 12.01 -14.30
C ALA A 318 -15.47 12.53 -15.70
N ASP A 319 -16.34 11.79 -16.38
CA ASP A 319 -17.03 12.22 -17.61
C ASP A 319 -16.09 12.78 -18.71
N GLY A 320 -14.94 12.11 -18.93
CA GLY A 320 -13.98 12.51 -19.95
C GLY A 320 -13.09 13.71 -19.58
N GLN A 321 -13.12 14.14 -18.33
CA GLN A 321 -12.19 15.13 -17.82
C GLN A 321 -10.74 14.59 -17.81
N PRO A 322 -9.73 15.47 -17.83
CA PRO A 322 -8.34 15.07 -17.67
C PRO A 322 -8.11 14.23 -16.42
N ARG A 323 -7.11 13.34 -16.46
CA ARG A 323 -6.67 12.59 -15.29
C ARG A 323 -6.31 13.52 -14.13
N GLN A 324 -6.49 13.01 -12.92
CA GLN A 324 -6.28 13.76 -11.69
C GLN A 324 -5.24 13.10 -10.81
N VAL A 325 -4.44 13.93 -10.17
CA VAL A 325 -3.62 13.56 -9.02
C VAL A 325 -4.33 13.99 -7.75
N ILE A 326 -4.34 13.11 -6.76
CA ILE A 326 -5.01 13.31 -5.46
C ILE A 326 -4.01 12.97 -4.36
N VAL A 327 -3.88 13.87 -3.38
CA VAL A 327 -3.22 13.60 -2.09
C VAL A 327 -4.19 13.95 -0.96
N ARG A 328 -4.10 13.23 0.16
CA ARG A 328 -5.01 13.41 1.30
C ARG A 328 -4.22 13.48 2.60
N PRO A 329 -3.71 14.66 2.97
CA PRO A 329 -3.04 14.83 4.24
C PRO A 329 -4.02 14.59 5.40
N ILE A 330 -3.54 13.84 6.39
CA ILE A 330 -4.25 13.52 7.63
C ILE A 330 -3.41 14.03 8.80
N ALA A 331 -4.02 14.79 9.69
CA ALA A 331 -3.41 15.25 10.93
C ALA A 331 -4.47 15.37 12.02
N GLY A 332 -4.03 15.65 13.23
CA GLY A 332 -4.91 15.76 14.38
C GLY A 332 -5.56 14.43 14.74
N THR A 333 -5.60 14.13 16.02
CA THR A 333 -6.17 12.86 16.49
C THR A 333 -6.93 13.07 17.79
N ARG A 334 -8.16 12.54 17.84
CA ARG A 334 -8.91 12.35 19.09
C ARG A 334 -9.44 10.94 19.18
N PRO A 335 -9.49 10.32 20.36
CA PRO A 335 -10.14 9.02 20.52
C PRO A 335 -11.63 9.13 20.20
N ARG A 336 -12.26 7.99 19.87
CA ARG A 336 -13.71 7.91 19.75
C ARG A 336 -14.38 8.11 21.11
N GLY A 337 -15.49 8.82 21.12
CA GLY A 337 -16.34 8.94 22.28
C GLY A 337 -17.08 7.63 22.61
N ARG A 338 -17.51 7.52 23.87
CA ARG A 338 -18.34 6.37 24.30
C ARG A 338 -19.78 6.48 23.82
N THR A 339 -20.22 7.69 23.50
CA THR A 339 -21.56 7.98 23.00
C THR A 339 -21.48 8.89 21.76
N PRO A 340 -22.54 8.97 20.94
CA PRO A 340 -22.58 9.94 19.84
C PRO A 340 -22.39 11.39 20.26
N ALA A 341 -22.84 11.76 21.47
CA ALA A 341 -22.66 13.09 22.03
C ALA A 341 -21.19 13.36 22.39
N ASP A 342 -20.49 12.37 22.94
CA ASP A 342 -19.03 12.48 23.19
C ASP A 342 -18.27 12.60 21.88
N ASP A 343 -18.63 11.84 20.84
CA ASP A 343 -18.01 11.95 19.51
C ASP A 343 -18.20 13.37 18.94
N ALA A 344 -19.40 13.96 19.08
CA ALA A 344 -19.65 15.33 18.62
C ALA A 344 -18.79 16.36 19.40
N ARG A 345 -18.70 16.22 20.71
CA ARG A 345 -17.86 17.09 21.54
C ARG A 345 -16.38 16.99 21.15
N LEU A 346 -15.86 15.77 20.96
CA LEU A 346 -14.47 15.54 20.55
C LEU A 346 -14.18 16.03 19.12
N HIS A 347 -15.17 15.95 18.24
CA HIS A 347 -15.12 16.54 16.90
C HIS A 347 -14.94 18.08 16.99
N ASP A 348 -15.79 18.75 17.77
CA ASP A 348 -15.73 20.21 17.92
C ASP A 348 -14.44 20.66 18.63
N GLU A 349 -14.00 19.90 19.64
CA GLU A 349 -12.72 20.12 20.32
C GLU A 349 -11.53 20.01 19.35
N LEU A 350 -11.53 18.99 18.48
CA LEU A 350 -10.47 18.79 17.50
C LEU A 350 -10.40 19.94 16.49
N LEU A 351 -11.55 20.43 16.03
CA LEU A 351 -11.60 21.57 15.10
C LEU A 351 -11.30 22.93 15.78
N ALA A 352 -11.48 23.02 17.08
CA ALA A 352 -11.14 24.22 17.85
C ALA A 352 -9.65 24.29 18.25
N ASP A 353 -8.92 23.17 18.18
CA ASP A 353 -7.52 23.09 18.56
C ASP A 353 -6.63 23.83 17.53
N GLU A 354 -6.08 24.98 17.95
CA GLU A 354 -5.27 25.85 17.08
C GLU A 354 -3.98 25.17 16.62
N LYS A 355 -3.35 24.35 17.48
CA LYS A 355 -2.11 23.63 17.16
C LYS A 355 -2.37 22.59 16.08
N GLU A 356 -3.38 21.74 16.28
CA GLU A 356 -3.75 20.70 15.32
C GLU A 356 -4.13 21.29 13.95
N ARG A 357 -4.84 22.41 13.95
CA ARG A 357 -5.19 23.14 12.71
C ARG A 357 -3.98 23.74 12.02
N ALA A 358 -3.04 24.33 12.76
CA ALA A 358 -1.83 24.92 12.18
C ALA A 358 -0.93 23.85 11.56
N GLU A 359 -0.74 22.71 12.25
CA GLU A 359 -0.02 21.54 11.71
C GLU A 359 -0.71 21.02 10.46
N HIS A 360 -2.03 20.86 10.48
CA HIS A 360 -2.79 20.38 9.33
C HIS A 360 -2.68 21.31 8.12
N LEU A 361 -2.74 22.63 8.31
CA LEU A 361 -2.55 23.60 7.23
C LEU A 361 -1.15 23.50 6.60
N MET A 362 -0.12 23.29 7.41
CA MET A 362 1.23 23.06 6.92
C MET A 362 1.29 21.81 6.02
N LEU A 363 0.64 20.72 6.41
CA LEU A 363 0.58 19.49 5.60
C LEU A 363 -0.26 19.68 4.32
N VAL A 364 -1.33 20.46 4.37
CA VAL A 364 -2.12 20.82 3.17
C VAL A 364 -1.26 21.64 2.20
N ASP A 365 -0.49 22.61 2.68
CA ASP A 365 0.39 23.41 1.83
C ASP A 365 1.52 22.55 1.22
N LEU A 366 2.07 21.61 1.99
CA LEU A 366 3.03 20.64 1.48
C LEU A 366 2.42 19.77 0.37
N GLY A 367 1.19 19.28 0.57
CA GLY A 367 0.44 18.54 -0.45
C GLY A 367 0.14 19.38 -1.69
N ARG A 368 -0.19 20.67 -1.53
CA ARG A 368 -0.36 21.60 -2.65
C ARG A 368 0.93 21.81 -3.44
N ASN A 369 2.06 21.89 -2.74
CA ASN A 369 3.38 21.98 -3.39
C ASN A 369 3.69 20.71 -4.19
N ASP A 370 3.51 19.53 -3.58
CA ASP A 370 3.76 18.24 -4.24
C ASP A 370 2.89 18.06 -5.49
N VAL A 371 1.58 18.34 -5.40
CA VAL A 371 0.65 18.29 -6.54
C VAL A 371 1.01 19.35 -7.59
N GLY A 372 1.40 20.56 -7.16
CA GLY A 372 1.75 21.67 -8.04
C GLY A 372 2.97 21.40 -8.93
N ARG A 373 3.84 20.46 -8.55
CA ARG A 373 5.01 20.06 -9.36
C ARG A 373 4.64 19.28 -10.62
N VAL A 374 3.45 18.68 -10.68
CA VAL A 374 3.00 17.78 -11.76
C VAL A 374 1.68 18.17 -12.40
N ALA A 375 0.88 18.99 -11.73
CA ALA A 375 -0.42 19.39 -12.23
C ALA A 375 -0.32 20.55 -13.23
N GLU A 376 -1.32 20.66 -14.11
CA GLU A 376 -1.50 21.82 -14.97
C GLU A 376 -1.57 23.11 -14.14
N TYR A 377 -0.91 24.16 -14.62
CA TYR A 377 -0.90 25.45 -13.95
C TYR A 377 -2.32 25.96 -13.65
N GLY A 378 -2.55 26.42 -12.41
CA GLY A 378 -3.86 26.92 -11.98
C GLY A 378 -4.93 25.85 -11.74
N SER A 379 -4.59 24.54 -11.85
CA SER A 379 -5.55 23.45 -11.62
C SER A 379 -5.55 22.90 -10.19
N VAL A 380 -4.53 23.21 -9.37
CA VAL A 380 -4.43 22.73 -8.00
C VAL A 380 -5.55 23.33 -7.14
N ARG A 381 -6.30 22.47 -6.47
CA ARG A 381 -7.44 22.86 -5.62
C ARG A 381 -7.45 22.04 -4.34
N VAL A 382 -7.89 22.68 -3.26
CA VAL A 382 -8.27 21.98 -2.02
C VAL A 382 -9.78 21.75 -2.12
N THR A 383 -10.19 20.55 -2.47
CA THR A 383 -11.60 20.19 -2.71
C THR A 383 -12.33 19.84 -1.43
N SER A 384 -11.57 19.47 -0.38
CA SER A 384 -12.08 19.28 0.98
C SER A 384 -11.03 19.82 1.95
N LEU A 385 -11.44 20.69 2.88
CA LEU A 385 -10.54 21.30 3.86
C LEU A 385 -11.04 21.00 5.27
N MET A 386 -10.16 20.41 6.10
CA MET A 386 -10.39 20.18 7.53
C MET A 386 -11.69 19.43 7.84
N GLN A 387 -12.03 18.40 7.09
CA GLN A 387 -13.15 17.52 7.43
C GLN A 387 -12.72 16.54 8.52
N VAL A 388 -13.55 16.39 9.56
CA VAL A 388 -13.30 15.36 10.57
C VAL A 388 -13.89 14.04 10.10
N GLU A 389 -13.03 13.08 9.83
CA GLU A 389 -13.42 11.71 9.49
C GLU A 389 -13.39 10.82 10.73
N ARG A 390 -14.40 9.93 10.82
CA ARG A 390 -14.58 8.98 11.92
C ARG A 390 -14.05 7.63 11.50
N TYR A 391 -12.98 7.19 12.16
CA TYR A 391 -12.43 5.85 12.02
C TYR A 391 -12.89 4.95 13.17
N SER A 392 -12.52 3.68 13.17
CA SER A 392 -12.96 2.71 14.19
C SER A 392 -12.63 3.15 15.62
N HIS A 393 -11.45 3.73 15.84
CA HIS A 393 -10.95 4.06 17.19
C HIS A 393 -10.58 5.54 17.37
N VAL A 394 -10.54 6.32 16.30
CA VAL A 394 -10.09 7.71 16.33
C VAL A 394 -10.89 8.60 15.40
N LEU A 395 -10.83 9.90 15.66
CA LEU A 395 -11.23 11.00 14.77
C LEU A 395 -9.96 11.64 14.22
N HIS A 396 -9.94 11.96 12.92
CA HIS A 396 -8.84 12.69 12.29
C HIS A 396 -9.35 13.89 11.50
N ILE A 397 -8.55 14.94 11.42
CA ILE A 397 -8.73 16.03 10.45
C ILE A 397 -8.13 15.56 9.12
N VAL A 398 -8.91 15.62 8.06
CA VAL A 398 -8.53 15.22 6.71
C VAL A 398 -8.81 16.35 5.74
N SER A 399 -7.91 16.57 4.80
CA SER A 399 -8.13 17.45 3.65
C SER A 399 -7.82 16.71 2.36
N GLN A 400 -8.33 17.23 1.24
CA GLN A 400 -8.06 16.67 -0.08
C GLN A 400 -7.53 17.74 -1.01
N VAL A 401 -6.38 17.47 -1.60
CA VAL A 401 -5.73 18.31 -2.60
C VAL A 401 -5.72 17.58 -3.93
N GLU A 402 -6.20 18.21 -4.95
CA GLU A 402 -6.30 17.68 -6.31
C GLU A 402 -5.65 18.58 -7.33
N GLY A 403 -5.21 17.98 -8.43
CA GLY A 403 -4.73 18.72 -9.61
C GLY A 403 -5.00 17.95 -10.90
N ARG A 404 -5.27 18.66 -11.99
CA ARG A 404 -5.38 18.04 -13.31
C ARG A 404 -3.99 17.72 -13.83
N LEU A 405 -3.84 16.54 -14.43
CA LEU A 405 -2.58 16.11 -15.02
C LEU A 405 -2.55 16.42 -16.52
N PRO A 406 -1.40 16.84 -17.06
CA PRO A 406 -1.15 16.87 -18.50
C PRO A 406 -1.42 15.50 -19.14
N ALA A 407 -1.80 15.49 -20.41
CA ALA A 407 -2.19 14.27 -21.13
C ALA A 407 -1.04 13.23 -21.19
N ASP A 408 0.19 13.69 -21.25
CA ASP A 408 1.43 12.90 -21.31
C ASP A 408 2.03 12.57 -19.93
N ALA A 409 1.46 13.08 -18.85
CA ALA A 409 1.96 12.79 -17.51
C ALA A 409 1.94 11.27 -17.22
N SER A 410 3.00 10.74 -16.66
CA SER A 410 3.09 9.34 -16.22
C SER A 410 2.74 9.21 -14.73
N ALA A 411 2.19 8.07 -14.32
CA ALA A 411 1.88 7.84 -12.92
C ALA A 411 3.16 7.77 -12.07
N LEU A 412 4.23 7.14 -12.57
CA LEU A 412 5.53 7.11 -11.89
C LEU A 412 6.23 8.47 -11.88
N GLY A 413 5.95 9.36 -12.85
CA GLY A 413 6.37 10.75 -12.80
C GLY A 413 5.70 11.52 -11.66
N VAL A 414 4.41 11.26 -11.43
CA VAL A 414 3.67 11.80 -10.27
C VAL A 414 4.23 11.24 -8.95
N PHE A 415 4.47 9.93 -8.87
CA PHE A 415 5.14 9.33 -7.71
C PHE A 415 6.45 10.05 -7.38
N ARG A 416 7.35 10.23 -8.36
CA ARG A 416 8.63 10.90 -8.19
C ARG A 416 8.48 12.31 -7.61
N ALA A 417 7.49 13.06 -8.02
CA ALA A 417 7.28 14.43 -7.58
C ALA A 417 6.70 14.54 -6.16
N THR A 418 5.94 13.55 -5.73
CA THR A 418 5.24 13.56 -4.43
C THR A 418 5.98 12.77 -3.35
N PHE A 419 6.89 11.88 -3.72
CA PHE A 419 7.59 10.97 -2.80
C PHE A 419 8.81 11.62 -2.11
N PRO A 420 9.03 11.27 -0.83
CA PRO A 420 8.11 10.61 0.08
C PRO A 420 7.03 11.56 0.62
N ALA A 421 6.01 10.99 1.26
CA ALA A 421 4.93 11.78 1.84
C ALA A 421 5.47 12.79 2.87
N GLY A 422 4.95 14.00 2.83
CA GLY A 422 5.37 15.07 3.73
C GLY A 422 5.10 14.78 5.20
N THR A 423 3.98 14.10 5.48
CA THR A 423 3.59 13.63 6.82
C THR A 423 4.60 12.65 7.42
N MET A 424 5.46 12.04 6.59
CA MET A 424 6.48 11.09 7.03
C MET A 424 7.90 11.67 7.01
N THR A 425 8.06 12.93 6.63
CA THR A 425 9.35 13.61 6.55
C THR A 425 9.37 14.90 7.37
N GLY A 426 8.79 15.94 6.87
CA GLY A 426 8.72 17.24 7.50
C GLY A 426 8.77 18.38 6.47
N ALA A 427 8.92 19.59 6.96
CA ALA A 427 8.92 20.80 6.14
C ALA A 427 10.04 21.76 6.58
N PRO A 428 10.90 22.22 5.64
CA PRO A 428 11.04 21.83 4.22
C PRO A 428 11.51 20.39 4.03
N LYS A 429 10.94 19.68 3.05
CA LYS A 429 11.04 18.21 2.87
C LYS A 429 12.50 17.71 2.83
N VAL A 430 13.34 18.27 1.97
CA VAL A 430 14.72 17.79 1.78
C VAL A 430 15.56 17.98 3.04
N ARG A 431 15.45 19.14 3.70
CA ARG A 431 16.18 19.39 4.94
C ARG A 431 15.73 18.48 6.07
N ALA A 432 14.42 18.24 6.20
CA ALA A 432 13.89 17.28 7.16
C ALA A 432 14.46 15.87 6.94
N MET A 433 14.55 15.41 5.69
CA MET A 433 15.15 14.11 5.36
C MET A 433 16.64 14.02 5.71
N GLN A 434 17.42 15.10 5.55
CA GLN A 434 18.81 15.15 5.99
C GLN A 434 18.94 15.03 7.51
N ILE A 435 18.07 15.69 8.27
CA ILE A 435 18.02 15.60 9.73
C ILE A 435 17.62 14.16 10.17
N ILE A 436 16.68 13.55 9.47
CA ILE A 436 16.27 12.15 9.70
C ILE A 436 17.48 11.22 9.51
N ASP A 437 18.23 11.37 8.43
CA ASP A 437 19.42 10.55 8.16
C ASP A 437 20.53 10.75 9.22
N GLU A 438 20.66 11.97 9.78
CA GLU A 438 21.61 12.27 10.85
C GLU A 438 21.25 11.59 12.18
N LEU A 439 19.96 11.53 12.51
CA LEU A 439 19.49 11.15 13.84
C LEU A 439 19.04 9.69 13.93
N GLU A 440 18.38 9.16 12.90
CA GLU A 440 17.92 7.77 12.92
C GLU A 440 19.10 6.80 12.75
N PRO A 441 19.26 5.81 13.65
CA PRO A 441 20.45 4.94 13.63
C PRO A 441 20.48 3.95 12.47
N VAL A 442 19.35 3.75 11.78
CA VAL A 442 19.18 2.78 10.69
C VAL A 442 18.23 3.28 9.61
N ARG A 443 18.42 2.82 8.36
CA ARG A 443 17.49 3.09 7.26
C ARG A 443 16.07 2.61 7.60
N ARG A 444 15.10 3.35 7.13
CA ARG A 444 13.66 3.06 7.34
C ARG A 444 13.18 1.82 6.59
N GLY A 445 13.78 1.51 5.44
CA GLY A 445 13.31 0.44 4.58
C GLY A 445 11.87 0.67 4.08
N PRO A 446 10.99 -0.34 4.10
CA PRO A 446 9.61 -0.18 3.65
C PRO A 446 8.77 0.84 4.45
N TYR A 447 9.09 1.08 5.73
CA TYR A 447 8.40 2.08 6.56
C TYR A 447 8.53 3.48 5.97
N ALA A 448 7.47 4.26 6.02
CA ALA A 448 7.37 5.60 5.42
C ALA A 448 7.58 5.63 3.89
N GLY A 449 7.61 4.47 3.26
CA GLY A 449 7.57 4.29 1.83
C GLY A 449 6.15 4.32 1.28
N ALA A 450 5.93 3.73 0.11
CA ALA A 450 4.65 3.66 -0.56
C ALA A 450 4.31 2.23 -0.99
N VAL A 451 3.06 1.80 -0.81
CA VAL A 451 2.59 0.44 -1.10
C VAL A 451 1.23 0.47 -1.79
N GLY A 452 1.03 -0.37 -2.80
CA GLY A 452 -0.24 -0.43 -3.51
C GLY A 452 -0.11 -0.99 -4.92
N TYR A 453 -0.75 -0.35 -5.90
CA TYR A 453 -0.70 -0.80 -7.27
C TYR A 453 -0.32 0.31 -8.27
N LEU A 454 0.33 -0.13 -9.35
CA LEU A 454 0.58 0.61 -10.59
C LEU A 454 -0.23 -0.08 -11.70
N ALA A 455 -1.23 0.59 -12.26
CA ALA A 455 -1.99 0.03 -13.35
C ALA A 455 -1.15 0.01 -14.65
N ALA A 456 -1.41 -0.97 -15.50
CA ALA A 456 -0.72 -1.10 -16.78
C ALA A 456 -0.83 0.18 -17.61
N GLY A 457 0.22 0.47 -18.41
CA GLY A 457 0.31 1.66 -19.23
C GLY A 457 0.76 2.93 -18.49
N ASP A 458 1.15 2.81 -17.22
CA ASP A 458 1.66 3.92 -16.38
C ASP A 458 0.72 5.15 -16.33
N ARG A 459 -0.60 4.90 -16.31
CA ARG A 459 -1.61 5.96 -16.35
C ARG A 459 -2.36 6.16 -15.04
N ARG A 460 -2.50 5.10 -14.24
CA ARG A 460 -3.22 5.10 -12.95
C ARG A 460 -2.37 4.45 -11.89
N MET A 461 -2.46 4.94 -10.68
CA MET A 461 -1.89 4.31 -9.49
C MET A 461 -2.70 4.66 -8.25
N ASP A 462 -2.58 3.81 -7.24
CA ASP A 462 -3.12 4.07 -5.90
C ASP A 462 -2.11 3.53 -4.89
N LEU A 463 -1.46 4.43 -4.17
CA LEU A 463 -0.39 4.12 -3.23
C LEU A 463 -0.72 4.68 -1.86
N ALA A 464 -0.76 3.81 -0.86
CA ALA A 464 -0.81 4.19 0.55
C ALA A 464 0.60 4.42 1.10
N ILE A 465 0.72 5.21 2.15
CA ILE A 465 1.96 5.30 2.93
C ILE A 465 2.15 3.99 3.69
N THR A 466 3.36 3.44 3.67
CA THR A 466 3.68 2.21 4.43
C THR A 466 3.87 2.53 5.91
N ILE A 467 2.78 2.70 6.63
CA ILE A 467 2.72 2.89 8.09
C ILE A 467 1.73 1.89 8.69
N ARG A 468 1.80 1.70 10.02
CA ARG A 468 0.98 0.68 10.70
C ARG A 468 1.10 -0.68 10.01
N THR A 469 2.32 -1.00 9.57
CA THR A 469 2.65 -2.17 8.77
C THR A 469 3.76 -2.95 9.46
N CYS A 470 3.55 -4.26 9.56
CA CYS A 470 4.58 -5.23 9.92
C CYS A 470 5.34 -5.61 8.65
N VAL A 471 6.65 -5.51 8.67
CA VAL A 471 7.54 -5.96 7.60
C VAL A 471 8.23 -7.24 8.07
N ILE A 472 8.03 -8.32 7.35
CA ILE A 472 8.63 -9.62 7.61
C ILE A 472 9.64 -9.89 6.49
N ALA A 473 10.91 -9.99 6.83
CA ALA A 473 11.98 -10.24 5.87
C ALA A 473 13.22 -10.81 6.57
N GLY A 474 13.94 -11.71 5.90
CA GLY A 474 15.17 -12.29 6.43
C GLY A 474 14.98 -13.07 7.75
N GLY A 475 13.79 -13.62 8.00
CA GLY A 475 13.46 -14.35 9.23
C GLY A 475 13.13 -13.46 10.44
N GLU A 476 13.05 -12.15 10.25
CA GLU A 476 12.68 -11.18 11.29
C GLU A 476 11.38 -10.46 10.92
N ALA A 477 10.65 -10.01 11.94
CA ALA A 477 9.54 -9.08 11.80
C ALA A 477 9.91 -7.72 12.40
N SER A 478 9.42 -6.64 11.80
CA SER A 478 9.64 -5.30 12.32
C SER A 478 8.41 -4.43 12.21
N VAL A 479 8.20 -3.59 13.22
CA VAL A 479 7.18 -2.55 13.28
C VAL A 479 7.90 -1.22 13.49
N GLN A 480 7.52 -0.18 12.75
CA GLN A 480 8.10 1.14 12.92
C GLN A 480 7.02 2.17 13.21
N ALA A 481 7.35 3.13 14.06
CA ALA A 481 6.50 4.24 14.41
C ALA A 481 7.34 5.49 14.65
N GLY A 482 6.77 6.65 14.33
CA GLY A 482 7.42 7.95 14.50
C GLY A 482 6.45 9.02 14.98
N ALA A 483 7.03 10.13 15.45
CA ALA A 483 6.34 11.32 15.88
C ALA A 483 6.86 12.55 15.13
N GLY A 484 5.98 13.48 14.81
CA GLY A 484 6.34 14.75 14.16
C GLY A 484 6.79 15.77 15.19
N ILE A 485 8.06 16.16 15.15
CA ILE A 485 8.65 17.05 16.12
C ILE A 485 8.57 18.49 15.64
N VAL A 486 7.94 19.33 16.44
CA VAL A 486 7.78 20.77 16.24
C VAL A 486 8.38 21.55 17.43
N TYR A 487 8.36 22.88 17.36
CA TYR A 487 8.94 23.76 18.39
C TYR A 487 8.47 23.43 19.82
N ASP A 488 7.17 23.20 20.00
CA ASP A 488 6.53 22.96 21.32
C ASP A 488 6.45 21.48 21.70
N SER A 489 7.09 20.58 20.96
CA SER A 489 7.10 19.15 21.26
C SER A 489 7.74 18.86 22.62
N ASP A 490 7.11 17.96 23.39
CA ASP A 490 7.63 17.40 24.63
C ASP A 490 8.24 16.03 24.37
N ALA A 491 9.51 15.87 24.66
CA ALA A 491 10.27 14.68 24.30
C ALA A 491 9.66 13.37 24.87
N GLY A 492 9.17 13.41 26.10
CA GLY A 492 8.52 12.26 26.73
C GLY A 492 7.20 11.89 26.07
N ARG A 493 6.38 12.90 25.70
CA ARG A 493 5.11 12.67 24.97
C ARG A 493 5.34 12.14 23.58
N GLU A 494 6.36 12.61 22.85
CA GLU A 494 6.70 12.12 21.52
C GLU A 494 7.16 10.65 21.57
N TRP A 495 7.91 10.25 22.60
CA TRP A 495 8.21 8.85 22.83
C TRP A 495 6.93 8.02 23.03
N GLU A 496 6.03 8.47 23.92
CA GLU A 496 4.76 7.78 24.21
C GLU A 496 3.85 7.69 22.97
N GLU A 497 3.91 8.69 22.09
CA GLU A 497 3.21 8.66 20.81
C GLU A 497 3.71 7.51 19.92
N THR A 498 5.05 7.31 19.82
CA THR A 498 5.60 6.19 19.07
C THR A 498 5.19 4.84 19.66
N GLU A 499 5.14 4.71 21.00
CA GLU A 499 4.63 3.50 21.68
C GLU A 499 3.16 3.25 21.31
N THR A 500 2.34 4.28 21.37
CA THR A 500 0.91 4.19 21.06
C THR A 500 0.66 3.80 19.61
N LYS A 501 1.44 4.39 18.68
CA LYS A 501 1.35 4.08 17.24
C LYS A 501 1.78 2.64 16.91
N ALA A 502 2.74 2.08 17.62
CA ALA A 502 3.19 0.70 17.44
C ALA A 502 2.25 -0.33 18.12
N ARG A 503 1.54 0.08 19.16
CA ARG A 503 0.79 -0.81 20.07
C ARG A 503 -0.22 -1.70 19.36
N ALA A 504 -1.01 -1.16 18.43
CA ALA A 504 -2.03 -1.94 17.73
C ALA A 504 -1.43 -3.14 16.99
N MET A 505 -0.31 -2.94 16.28
CA MET A 505 0.40 -4.00 15.56
C MET A 505 1.02 -5.00 16.52
N LEU A 506 1.70 -4.53 17.57
CA LEU A 506 2.30 -5.41 18.59
C LEU A 506 1.25 -6.23 19.33
N THR A 507 0.07 -5.64 19.60
CA THR A 507 -1.08 -6.36 20.19
C THR A 507 -1.60 -7.44 19.23
N ALA A 508 -1.73 -7.13 17.94
CA ALA A 508 -2.15 -8.11 16.94
C ALA A 508 -1.17 -9.30 16.89
N ILE A 509 0.14 -9.03 16.88
CA ILE A 509 1.18 -10.08 16.92
C ILE A 509 1.06 -10.91 18.21
N GLY A 510 0.93 -10.26 19.38
CA GLY A 510 0.79 -10.96 20.66
C GLY A 510 -0.42 -11.89 20.69
N ARG A 511 -1.56 -11.45 20.14
CA ARG A 511 -2.78 -12.24 20.04
C ARG A 511 -2.64 -13.43 19.10
N VAL A 512 -2.00 -13.22 17.95
CA VAL A 512 -1.77 -14.31 16.96
C VAL A 512 -0.86 -15.41 17.53
N ARG A 513 0.18 -15.05 18.27
CA ARG A 513 1.07 -16.00 18.94
C ARG A 513 0.35 -16.92 19.94
N ARG A 514 -0.73 -16.43 20.53
CA ARG A 514 -1.57 -17.19 21.49
C ARG A 514 -2.81 -17.79 20.85
N ALA A 515 -3.11 -17.46 19.60
CA ALA A 515 -4.25 -18.03 18.90
C ALA A 515 -4.11 -19.55 18.82
N ARG A 516 -5.08 -20.27 19.38
CA ARG A 516 -5.16 -21.73 19.25
C ARG A 516 -5.96 -22.04 17.99
N PRO A 517 -5.46 -22.87 17.07
CA PRO A 517 -6.33 -23.48 16.09
C PRO A 517 -7.34 -24.33 16.91
N GLN A 518 -8.62 -24.02 16.80
CA GLN A 518 -9.64 -24.89 17.39
C GLN A 518 -9.47 -26.27 16.78
N SER A 519 -9.07 -27.24 17.62
CA SER A 519 -9.08 -28.63 17.22
C SER A 519 -10.53 -28.98 16.86
N THR A 520 -10.74 -29.39 15.61
CA THR A 520 -12.01 -29.95 15.15
C THR A 520 -12.25 -31.27 15.83
N SER A 521 -12.53 -31.26 17.14
CA SER A 521 -13.21 -32.36 17.80
C SER A 521 -14.71 -32.17 17.60
N ILE A 522 -15.20 -32.49 16.40
CA ILE A 522 -16.59 -32.89 16.27
C ILE A 522 -16.73 -34.14 17.13
N ARG A 523 -17.22 -33.97 18.35
CA ARG A 523 -17.73 -35.10 19.11
C ARG A 523 -18.93 -35.64 18.33
N ALA A 524 -18.78 -36.89 17.89
CA ALA A 524 -19.84 -37.68 17.27
C ALA A 524 -21.05 -37.82 18.20
#